data_b6e64bfad7376eaba3a7c4e8697cc68e
#
_entry.id   b6e64bfad7376eaba3a7c4e8697cc68e
#
_cell.length_a   1.000
_cell.length_b   1.000
_cell.length_c   1.000
_cell.angle_alpha   90.00
_cell.angle_beta   90.00
_cell.angle_gamma   90.00
#
_symmetry.space_group_name_H-M   'P 1'
#
loop_
_entity.id
_entity.type
_entity.pdbx_description
1 polymer ?
#
loop_
_entity_poly.entity_id
_entity_poly.type
_entity_poly.pdbx_seq_one_letter_code
_entity_poly.pdbx_strand_id
1 'polypeptide(L)'
;MTSGRSLIEARGLVKRFGDFTAVAGIDVEVRSGEAFGFLGPNGAGKSSTMRMVGCISPPSGGELRILGMDPVVDGPAIRARLGVCPQLDNLDPELTVRENLTVYARYFGIARRAARERADELLDFVQLSERADSKVEPLSGGMKRRLTIARALVNDPEIVLLDEPTTGLDPQARHLVWERLFRLKQQGVTLVLTTHYMDEAEQLCDRLVVMDGGRIVAEGSPRALIEQHSTREVVELRFAAESQEPFAGKLDGLGERVEVLPDRVLLYVPDGDAAVAEVSALGLNPANVLVRRSGLEDVFLHLTGRTLVD
;
A
#
# COMPACT_ATOMS: atom_id res chain seq x y z
N MET A 1 -2.95 12.66 22.07
CA MET A 1 -3.52 12.10 20.80
C MET A 1 -4.54 13.08 20.29
N THR A 2 -4.17 13.96 19.38
CA THR A 2 -5.12 14.87 18.71
C THR A 2 -6.02 14.04 17.83
N SER A 3 -7.32 13.98 18.17
CA SER A 3 -8.36 13.40 17.31
C SER A 3 -8.37 14.18 15.99
N GLY A 4 -7.64 13.73 14.98
CA GLY A 4 -7.64 14.32 13.66
C GLY A 4 -9.06 14.26 13.08
N ARG A 5 -9.46 15.29 12.32
CA ARG A 5 -10.72 15.31 11.59
C ARG A 5 -10.77 14.12 10.64
N SER A 6 -11.86 13.35 10.63
CA SER A 6 -12.09 12.31 9.62
C SER A 6 -12.25 12.95 8.24
N LEU A 7 -11.50 12.47 7.26
CA LEU A 7 -11.54 12.94 5.87
C LEU A 7 -12.24 11.94 4.94
N ILE A 8 -12.20 10.66 5.27
CA ILE A 8 -12.94 9.60 4.57
C ILE A 8 -13.66 8.77 5.61
N GLU A 9 -14.95 8.58 5.44
CA GLU A 9 -15.79 7.72 6.27
C GLU A 9 -16.59 6.81 5.35
N ALA A 10 -16.42 5.50 5.52
CA ALA A 10 -17.19 4.47 4.85
C ALA A 10 -17.86 3.59 5.88
N ARG A 11 -19.16 3.28 5.70
CA ARG A 11 -19.93 2.39 6.56
C ARG A 11 -20.70 1.39 5.71
N GLY A 12 -20.42 0.11 5.92
CA GLY A 12 -21.02 -0.98 5.17
C GLY A 12 -20.85 -0.81 3.65
N LEU A 13 -19.70 -0.26 3.21
CA LEU A 13 -19.46 0.12 1.81
C LEU A 13 -19.44 -1.10 0.91
N VAL A 14 -20.27 -1.10 -0.13
CA VAL A 14 -20.42 -2.21 -1.07
C VAL A 14 -20.14 -1.75 -2.49
N LYS A 15 -19.42 -2.60 -3.25
CA LYS A 15 -19.26 -2.47 -4.70
C LYS A 15 -19.57 -3.79 -5.41
N ARG A 16 -20.51 -3.74 -6.36
CA ARG A 16 -20.88 -4.86 -7.21
C ARG A 16 -20.69 -4.54 -8.68
N PHE A 17 -20.33 -5.53 -9.47
CA PHE A 17 -20.24 -5.51 -10.92
C PHE A 17 -21.03 -6.71 -11.45
N GLY A 18 -22.29 -6.50 -11.84
CA GLY A 18 -23.21 -7.59 -12.09
C GLY A 18 -23.36 -8.48 -10.84
N ASP A 19 -23.12 -9.77 -10.99
CA ASP A 19 -23.19 -10.75 -9.89
C ASP A 19 -21.94 -10.80 -9.02
N PHE A 20 -20.83 -10.18 -9.46
CA PHE A 20 -19.58 -10.16 -8.72
C PHE A 20 -19.56 -9.04 -7.67
N THR A 21 -19.33 -9.41 -6.41
CA THR A 21 -19.16 -8.46 -5.30
C THR A 21 -17.68 -8.21 -5.05
N ALA A 22 -17.18 -7.07 -5.49
CA ALA A 22 -15.78 -6.67 -5.34
C ALA A 22 -15.46 -6.10 -3.95
N VAL A 23 -16.44 -5.47 -3.30
CA VAL A 23 -16.34 -4.95 -1.93
C VAL A 23 -17.64 -5.32 -1.21
N ALA A 24 -17.53 -5.99 -0.07
CA ALA A 24 -18.61 -6.72 0.57
C ALA A 24 -18.99 -6.16 1.95
N GLY A 25 -19.18 -4.84 2.05
CA GLY A 25 -19.62 -4.18 3.28
C GLY A 25 -18.45 -3.86 4.21
N ILE A 26 -17.55 -2.98 3.79
CA ILE A 26 -16.40 -2.56 4.61
C ILE A 26 -16.69 -1.25 5.35
N ASP A 27 -16.13 -1.13 6.56
CA ASP A 27 -16.12 0.09 7.35
C ASP A 27 -14.70 0.62 7.38
N VAL A 28 -14.50 1.91 7.04
CA VAL A 28 -13.19 2.55 6.97
C VAL A 28 -13.29 3.99 7.42
N GLU A 29 -12.36 4.43 8.25
CA GLU A 29 -12.15 5.81 8.63
C GLU A 29 -10.71 6.22 8.32
N VAL A 30 -10.51 7.32 7.55
CA VAL A 30 -9.19 7.91 7.30
C VAL A 30 -9.15 9.30 7.90
N ARG A 31 -8.13 9.58 8.70
CA ARG A 31 -7.96 10.84 9.43
C ARG A 31 -7.00 11.78 8.73
N SER A 32 -7.16 13.07 8.98
CA SER A 32 -6.28 14.10 8.44
C SER A 32 -4.82 13.88 8.86
N GLY A 33 -3.90 13.94 7.89
CA GLY A 33 -2.45 13.83 8.09
C GLY A 33 -1.93 12.42 8.30
N GLU A 34 -2.80 11.37 8.24
CA GLU A 34 -2.31 9.99 8.31
C GLU A 34 -1.97 9.42 6.92
N ALA A 35 -1.09 8.44 6.91
CA ALA A 35 -0.91 7.53 5.80
C ALA A 35 -1.69 6.23 6.07
N PHE A 36 -2.77 6.02 5.32
CA PHE A 36 -3.66 4.87 5.47
C PHE A 36 -3.50 3.88 4.32
N GLY A 37 -3.31 2.60 4.64
CA GLY A 37 -3.07 1.53 3.67
C GLY A 37 -4.24 0.57 3.48
N PHE A 38 -4.47 0.15 2.23
CA PHE A 38 -5.24 -1.05 1.90
C PHE A 38 -4.26 -2.12 1.44
N LEU A 39 -3.97 -3.10 2.31
CA LEU A 39 -3.07 -4.23 2.04
C LEU A 39 -3.88 -5.46 1.64
N GLY A 40 -3.43 -6.21 0.65
CA GLY A 40 -4.07 -7.47 0.27
C GLY A 40 -3.71 -7.92 -1.14
N PRO A 41 -4.10 -9.14 -1.54
CA PRO A 41 -3.80 -9.70 -2.85
C PRO A 41 -4.56 -9.01 -3.98
N ASN A 42 -4.19 -9.37 -5.20
CA ASN A 42 -4.94 -8.98 -6.39
C ASN A 42 -6.37 -9.52 -6.30
N GLY A 43 -7.34 -8.69 -6.65
CA GLY A 43 -8.77 -9.04 -6.52
C GLY A 43 -9.38 -8.86 -5.12
N ALA A 44 -8.63 -8.46 -4.10
CA ALA A 44 -9.16 -8.23 -2.74
C ALA A 44 -10.14 -7.06 -2.61
N GLY A 45 -10.32 -6.24 -3.65
CA GLY A 45 -11.24 -5.09 -3.63
C GLY A 45 -10.57 -3.72 -3.45
N LYS A 46 -9.24 -3.67 -3.26
CA LYS A 46 -8.47 -2.45 -3.01
C LYS A 46 -8.70 -1.35 -4.04
N SER A 47 -8.43 -1.63 -5.33
CA SER A 47 -8.61 -0.63 -6.42
C SER A 47 -10.08 -0.27 -6.63
N SER A 48 -11.03 -1.17 -6.36
CA SER A 48 -12.46 -0.85 -6.39
C SER A 48 -12.83 0.15 -5.29
N THR A 49 -12.28 -0.02 -4.07
CA THR A 49 -12.43 0.93 -2.96
C THR A 49 -11.81 2.28 -3.33
N MET A 50 -10.58 2.28 -3.87
CA MET A 50 -9.91 3.51 -4.35
C MET A 50 -10.72 4.26 -5.40
N ARG A 51 -11.35 3.56 -6.35
CA ARG A 51 -12.21 4.18 -7.38
C ARG A 51 -13.47 4.80 -6.80
N MET A 52 -14.04 4.23 -5.73
CA MET A 52 -15.17 4.83 -5.02
C MET A 52 -14.73 6.10 -4.27
N VAL A 53 -13.62 6.04 -3.53
CA VAL A 53 -13.04 7.18 -2.83
C VAL A 53 -12.61 8.28 -3.82
N GLY A 54 -12.06 7.93 -4.98
CA GLY A 54 -11.71 8.88 -6.05
C GLY A 54 -12.90 9.47 -6.82
N CYS A 55 -14.16 9.16 -6.43
CA CYS A 55 -15.38 9.58 -7.12
C CYS A 55 -15.41 9.19 -8.61
N ILE A 56 -14.77 8.06 -8.97
CA ILE A 56 -14.73 7.52 -10.35
C ILE A 56 -15.86 6.49 -10.54
N SER A 57 -16.19 5.75 -9.48
CA SER A 57 -17.21 4.70 -9.51
C SER A 57 -18.14 4.86 -8.31
N PRO A 58 -19.46 5.00 -8.51
CA PRO A 58 -20.37 5.13 -7.37
C PRO A 58 -20.43 3.84 -6.56
N PRO A 59 -20.64 3.92 -5.23
CA PRO A 59 -20.96 2.75 -4.41
C PRO A 59 -22.21 2.03 -4.90
N SER A 60 -22.29 0.72 -4.68
CA SER A 60 -23.51 -0.08 -4.92
C SER A 60 -24.39 -0.17 -3.67
N GLY A 61 -23.85 0.18 -2.49
CA GLY A 61 -24.55 0.20 -1.21
C GLY A 61 -23.63 0.69 -0.09
N GLY A 62 -24.19 0.88 1.08
CA GLY A 62 -23.51 1.50 2.22
C GLY A 62 -23.42 3.01 2.11
N GLU A 63 -22.68 3.61 3.01
CA GLU A 63 -22.45 5.06 3.07
C GLU A 63 -20.98 5.38 2.83
N LEU A 64 -20.72 6.46 2.07
CA LEU A 64 -19.38 7.01 1.86
C LEU A 64 -19.42 8.52 1.97
N ARG A 65 -18.56 9.07 2.81
CA ARG A 65 -18.33 10.51 2.94
C ARG A 65 -16.85 10.81 2.73
N ILE A 66 -16.58 11.82 1.91
CA ILE A 66 -15.21 12.27 1.62
C ILE A 66 -15.18 13.78 1.85
N LEU A 67 -14.30 14.23 2.76
CA LEU A 67 -14.26 15.62 3.20
C LEU A 67 -15.61 16.13 3.73
N GLY A 68 -16.43 15.21 4.28
CA GLY A 68 -17.80 15.47 4.74
C GLY A 68 -18.86 15.53 3.65
N MET A 69 -18.48 15.36 2.37
CA MET A 69 -19.34 15.44 1.18
C MET A 69 -19.75 14.07 0.66
N ASP A 70 -20.82 14.03 -0.13
CA ASP A 70 -21.31 12.83 -0.80
C ASP A 70 -20.63 12.65 -2.16
N PRO A 71 -19.88 11.55 -2.42
CA PRO A 71 -19.17 11.36 -3.68
C PRO A 71 -20.08 11.23 -4.90
N VAL A 72 -21.35 10.86 -4.72
CA VAL A 72 -22.33 10.75 -5.82
C VAL A 72 -22.85 12.11 -6.23
N VAL A 73 -23.05 13.01 -5.27
CA VAL A 73 -23.62 14.36 -5.49
C VAL A 73 -22.51 15.39 -5.73
N ASP A 74 -21.49 15.38 -4.86
CA ASP A 74 -20.45 16.41 -4.78
C ASP A 74 -19.14 16.00 -5.46
N GLY A 75 -19.18 14.98 -6.31
CA GLY A 75 -17.97 14.38 -6.93
C GLY A 75 -16.99 15.39 -7.52
N PRO A 76 -17.41 16.41 -8.30
CA PRO A 76 -16.51 17.44 -8.82
C PRO A 76 -15.80 18.26 -7.73
N ALA A 77 -16.53 18.66 -6.68
CA ALA A 77 -15.97 19.43 -5.56
C ALA A 77 -14.97 18.61 -4.74
N ILE A 78 -15.26 17.31 -4.55
CA ILE A 78 -14.34 16.37 -3.90
C ILE A 78 -13.07 16.20 -4.76
N ARG A 79 -13.21 15.89 -6.06
CA ARG A 79 -12.05 15.69 -6.95
C ARG A 79 -11.15 16.90 -7.06
N ALA A 80 -11.68 18.12 -6.93
CA ALA A 80 -10.89 19.34 -6.90
C ALA A 80 -9.89 19.40 -5.72
N ARG A 81 -10.16 18.62 -4.64
CA ARG A 81 -9.35 18.55 -3.41
C ARG A 81 -8.61 17.22 -3.26
N LEU A 82 -8.69 16.34 -4.27
CA LEU A 82 -7.98 15.06 -4.33
C LEU A 82 -6.82 15.13 -5.30
N GLY A 83 -5.72 14.47 -4.94
CA GLY A 83 -4.67 14.06 -5.87
C GLY A 83 -4.80 12.58 -6.17
N VAL A 84 -4.71 12.17 -7.43
CA VAL A 84 -4.83 10.75 -7.79
C VAL A 84 -3.61 10.31 -8.59
N CYS A 85 -2.89 9.34 -8.05
CA CYS A 85 -1.80 8.63 -8.71
C CYS A 85 -2.28 7.21 -9.03
N PRO A 86 -2.77 6.95 -10.25
CA PRO A 86 -3.29 5.63 -10.64
C PRO A 86 -2.15 4.62 -10.80
N GLN A 87 -2.48 3.34 -10.88
CA GLN A 87 -1.52 2.26 -11.09
C GLN A 87 -0.74 2.44 -12.42
N LEU A 88 -1.43 2.80 -13.50
CA LEU A 88 -0.81 3.17 -14.78
C LEU A 88 -0.50 4.67 -14.80
N ASP A 89 0.67 5.05 -15.27
CA ASP A 89 1.13 6.45 -15.19
C ASP A 89 0.29 7.43 -16.01
N ASN A 90 -0.33 7.02 -17.12
CA ASN A 90 -1.23 7.84 -17.95
C ASN A 90 -0.66 9.24 -18.27
N LEU A 91 0.66 9.32 -18.47
CA LEU A 91 1.35 10.54 -18.91
C LEU A 91 1.18 10.71 -20.42
N ASP A 92 1.06 11.95 -20.86
CA ASP A 92 0.99 12.26 -22.27
C ASP A 92 2.40 12.24 -22.89
N PRO A 93 2.69 11.29 -23.82
CA PRO A 93 4.03 11.15 -24.41
C PRO A 93 4.38 12.31 -25.35
N GLU A 94 3.39 13.02 -25.90
CA GLU A 94 3.61 14.16 -26.80
C GLU A 94 3.99 15.44 -26.02
N LEU A 95 3.78 15.46 -24.74
CA LEU A 95 4.13 16.59 -23.87
C LEU A 95 5.49 16.39 -23.21
N THR A 96 6.15 17.50 -22.89
CA THR A 96 7.33 17.48 -22.03
C THR A 96 6.93 17.15 -20.58
N VAL A 97 7.93 16.85 -19.76
CA VAL A 97 7.77 16.60 -18.32
C VAL A 97 7.04 17.77 -17.64
N ARG A 98 7.47 19.00 -17.90
CA ARG A 98 6.82 20.23 -17.41
C ARG A 98 5.41 20.42 -17.97
N GLU A 99 5.21 20.17 -19.25
CA GLU A 99 3.92 20.33 -19.90
C GLU A 99 2.87 19.36 -19.34
N ASN A 100 3.25 18.12 -18.98
CA ASN A 100 2.36 17.18 -18.32
C ASN A 100 1.77 17.76 -17.01
N LEU A 101 2.56 18.52 -16.25
CA LEU A 101 2.09 19.17 -15.03
C LEU A 101 1.26 20.43 -15.35
N THR A 102 1.75 21.30 -16.22
CA THR A 102 1.10 22.58 -16.51
C THR A 102 -0.22 22.43 -17.26
N VAL A 103 -0.34 21.44 -18.16
CA VAL A 103 -1.60 21.12 -18.84
C VAL A 103 -2.58 20.54 -17.83
N TYR A 104 -2.14 19.64 -16.95
CA TYR A 104 -3.00 19.04 -15.93
C TYR A 104 -3.50 20.09 -14.93
N ALA A 105 -2.69 21.08 -14.55
CA ALA A 105 -3.08 22.21 -13.69
C ALA A 105 -4.28 23.01 -14.25
N ARG A 106 -4.42 23.06 -15.58
CA ARG A 106 -5.53 23.81 -16.23
C ARG A 106 -6.90 23.16 -15.97
N TYR A 107 -6.95 21.85 -15.75
CA TYR A 107 -8.21 21.18 -15.37
C TYR A 107 -8.73 21.64 -14.01
N PHE A 108 -7.85 22.18 -13.17
CA PHE A 108 -8.19 22.78 -11.87
C PHE A 108 -8.36 24.30 -11.91
N GLY A 109 -8.36 24.91 -13.11
CA GLY A 109 -8.51 26.35 -13.27
C GLY A 109 -7.28 27.16 -12.82
N ILE A 110 -6.12 26.54 -12.63
CA ILE A 110 -4.90 27.23 -12.20
C ILE A 110 -4.38 28.08 -13.36
N ALA A 111 -4.15 29.38 -13.10
CA ALA A 111 -3.66 30.32 -14.08
C ALA A 111 -2.27 29.89 -14.62
N ARG A 112 -2.01 30.16 -15.91
CA ARG A 112 -0.81 29.69 -16.62
C ARG A 112 0.52 29.98 -15.90
N ARG A 113 0.63 31.17 -15.31
CA ARG A 113 1.84 31.57 -14.58
C ARG A 113 1.99 30.73 -13.30
N ALA A 114 0.95 30.66 -12.47
CA ALA A 114 0.94 29.85 -11.25
C ALA A 114 1.14 28.35 -11.54
N ALA A 115 0.54 27.84 -12.64
CA ALA A 115 0.74 26.46 -13.08
C ALA A 115 2.21 26.17 -13.41
N ARG A 116 2.93 27.13 -14.01
CA ARG A 116 4.35 26.96 -14.31
C ARG A 116 5.22 27.02 -13.06
N GLU A 117 4.97 27.98 -12.18
CA GLU A 117 5.66 28.08 -10.88
C GLU A 117 5.46 26.80 -10.05
N ARG A 118 4.21 26.32 -9.97
CA ARG A 118 3.88 25.07 -9.28
C ARG A 118 4.53 23.83 -9.93
N ALA A 119 4.59 23.78 -11.25
CA ALA A 119 5.26 22.68 -11.95
C ALA A 119 6.76 22.64 -11.64
N ASP A 120 7.43 23.80 -11.59
CA ASP A 120 8.85 23.88 -11.26
C ASP A 120 9.14 23.44 -9.83
N GLU A 121 8.31 23.86 -8.84
CA GLU A 121 8.39 23.39 -7.45
C GLU A 121 8.22 21.86 -7.34
N LEU A 122 7.22 21.32 -8.04
CA LEU A 122 6.94 19.88 -8.01
C LEU A 122 8.04 19.07 -8.72
N LEU A 123 8.61 19.57 -9.80
CA LEU A 123 9.73 18.93 -10.49
C LEU A 123 10.99 18.91 -9.61
N ASP A 124 11.23 19.97 -8.85
CA ASP A 124 12.30 19.98 -7.86
C ASP A 124 12.02 18.95 -6.75
N PHE A 125 10.82 18.96 -6.20
CA PHE A 125 10.39 18.01 -5.18
C PHE A 125 10.61 16.55 -5.59
N VAL A 126 10.31 16.18 -6.85
CA VAL A 126 10.48 14.81 -7.36
C VAL A 126 11.82 14.57 -8.06
N GLN A 127 12.76 15.54 -8.02
CA GLN A 127 14.09 15.47 -8.65
C GLN A 127 14.04 15.20 -10.15
N LEU A 128 13.23 15.97 -10.85
CA LEU A 128 13.10 15.92 -12.32
C LEU A 128 13.35 17.28 -12.99
N SER A 129 13.87 18.29 -12.26
CA SER A 129 14.10 19.64 -12.78
C SER A 129 15.00 19.66 -14.01
N GLU A 130 16.06 18.84 -14.04
CA GLU A 130 16.97 18.72 -15.19
C GLU A 130 16.31 18.09 -16.42
N ARG A 131 15.18 17.44 -16.26
CA ARG A 131 14.40 16.79 -17.33
C ARG A 131 13.15 17.55 -17.70
N ALA A 132 12.94 18.73 -17.12
CA ALA A 132 11.70 19.50 -17.26
C ALA A 132 11.23 19.69 -18.72
N ASP A 133 12.17 19.96 -19.62
CA ASP A 133 11.92 20.23 -21.04
C ASP A 133 12.12 18.99 -21.94
N SER A 134 12.43 17.82 -21.33
CA SER A 134 12.52 16.54 -22.04
C SER A 134 11.12 15.96 -22.27
N LYS A 135 10.95 15.16 -23.34
CA LYS A 135 9.74 14.33 -23.51
C LYS A 135 9.67 13.25 -22.44
N VAL A 136 8.46 12.72 -22.23
CA VAL A 136 8.20 11.67 -21.22
C VAL A 136 8.73 10.30 -21.68
N GLU A 137 8.74 10.03 -22.98
CA GLU A 137 9.07 8.71 -23.52
C GLU A 137 10.44 8.17 -23.05
N PRO A 138 11.55 8.97 -23.07
CA PRO A 138 12.87 8.49 -22.64
C PRO A 138 13.03 8.36 -21.12
N LEU A 139 12.04 8.66 -20.31
CA LEU A 139 12.12 8.52 -18.87
C LEU A 139 12.08 7.04 -18.45
N SER A 140 12.86 6.68 -17.42
CA SER A 140 12.73 5.37 -16.78
C SER A 140 11.36 5.21 -16.08
N GLY A 141 10.94 3.99 -15.79
CA GLY A 141 9.69 3.73 -15.07
C GLY A 141 9.61 4.47 -13.73
N GLY A 142 10.69 4.47 -12.95
CA GLY A 142 10.77 5.23 -11.70
C GLY A 142 10.67 6.75 -11.90
N MET A 143 11.21 7.30 -12.98
CA MET A 143 11.06 8.72 -13.32
C MET A 143 9.61 9.04 -13.72
N LYS A 144 8.98 8.18 -14.54
CA LYS A 144 7.56 8.34 -14.92
C LYS A 144 6.66 8.27 -13.68
N ARG A 145 6.92 7.34 -12.77
CA ARG A 145 6.17 7.23 -11.52
C ARG A 145 6.30 8.48 -10.64
N ARG A 146 7.50 9.01 -10.48
CA ARG A 146 7.73 10.27 -9.76
C ARG A 146 7.01 11.46 -10.41
N LEU A 147 7.00 11.53 -11.73
CA LEU A 147 6.24 12.55 -12.47
C LEU A 147 4.72 12.39 -12.25
N THR A 148 4.21 11.16 -12.23
CA THR A 148 2.79 10.89 -11.95
C THR A 148 2.39 11.32 -10.53
N ILE A 149 3.27 11.10 -9.55
CA ILE A 149 3.09 11.61 -8.18
C ILE A 149 3.10 13.15 -8.17
N ALA A 150 4.06 13.79 -8.83
CA ALA A 150 4.09 15.25 -8.96
C ALA A 150 2.79 15.78 -9.59
N ARG A 151 2.28 15.13 -10.64
CA ARG A 151 1.02 15.49 -11.27
C ARG A 151 -0.17 15.41 -10.31
N ALA A 152 -0.20 14.40 -9.45
CA ALA A 152 -1.24 14.25 -8.44
C ALA A 152 -1.22 15.36 -7.36
N LEU A 153 -0.12 16.13 -7.26
CA LEU A 153 0.05 17.21 -6.28
C LEU A 153 -0.21 18.61 -6.85
N VAL A 154 -0.52 18.71 -8.14
CA VAL A 154 -0.62 20.00 -8.86
C VAL A 154 -1.66 20.93 -8.23
N ASN A 155 -2.80 20.40 -7.80
CA ASN A 155 -3.93 21.15 -7.23
C ASN A 155 -3.85 21.35 -5.70
N ASP A 156 -2.69 21.09 -5.08
CA ASP A 156 -2.49 21.17 -3.62
C ASP A 156 -3.55 20.39 -2.82
N PRO A 157 -3.64 19.06 -3.02
CA PRO A 157 -4.73 18.25 -2.52
C PRO A 157 -4.66 18.02 -1.01
N GLU A 158 -5.82 17.88 -0.36
CA GLU A 158 -5.91 17.48 1.05
C GLU A 158 -5.71 15.96 1.24
N ILE A 159 -6.04 15.18 0.21
CA ILE A 159 -5.88 13.72 0.20
C ILE A 159 -5.20 13.30 -1.12
N VAL A 160 -4.17 12.49 -1.03
CA VAL A 160 -3.52 11.85 -2.18
C VAL A 160 -3.85 10.37 -2.19
N LEU A 161 -4.50 9.91 -3.25
CA LEU A 161 -4.82 8.53 -3.51
C LEU A 161 -3.72 7.90 -4.37
N LEU A 162 -3.12 6.81 -3.92
CA LEU A 162 -1.98 6.14 -4.53
C LEU A 162 -2.35 4.67 -4.79
N ASP A 163 -2.66 4.34 -6.03
CA ASP A 163 -2.97 2.95 -6.39
C ASP A 163 -1.67 2.23 -6.79
N GLU A 164 -1.19 1.34 -5.92
CA GLU A 164 0.05 0.57 -6.06
C GLU A 164 1.26 1.44 -6.49
N PRO A 165 1.70 2.39 -5.65
CA PRO A 165 2.62 3.44 -6.07
C PRO A 165 4.00 2.97 -6.49
N THR A 166 4.44 1.77 -6.11
CA THR A 166 5.80 1.28 -6.41
C THR A 166 5.83 -0.02 -7.20
N THR A 167 4.68 -0.50 -7.68
CA THR A 167 4.62 -1.72 -8.49
C THR A 167 5.43 -1.60 -9.77
N GLY A 168 6.24 -2.61 -10.05
CA GLY A 168 7.09 -2.66 -11.24
C GLY A 168 8.35 -1.79 -11.19
N LEU A 169 8.65 -1.15 -10.06
CA LEU A 169 9.87 -0.39 -9.86
C LEU A 169 11.00 -1.25 -9.30
N ASP A 170 12.22 -0.95 -9.74
CA ASP A 170 13.42 -1.50 -9.11
C ASP A 170 13.56 -1.00 -7.65
N PRO A 171 14.35 -1.68 -6.80
CA PRO A 171 14.48 -1.32 -5.38
C PRO A 171 14.93 0.12 -5.14
N GLN A 172 15.82 0.66 -5.97
CA GLN A 172 16.32 2.03 -5.83
C GLN A 172 15.22 3.04 -6.15
N ALA A 173 14.49 2.86 -7.25
CA ALA A 173 13.38 3.71 -7.63
C ALA A 173 12.25 3.66 -6.58
N ARG A 174 11.97 2.48 -6.00
CA ARG A 174 11.00 2.29 -4.92
C ARG A 174 11.36 3.14 -3.69
N HIS A 175 12.60 3.08 -3.23
CA HIS A 175 13.06 3.87 -2.08
C HIS A 175 12.94 5.37 -2.32
N LEU A 176 13.25 5.84 -3.53
CA LEU A 176 13.07 7.25 -3.89
C LEU A 176 11.60 7.68 -3.85
N VAL A 177 10.67 6.84 -4.29
CA VAL A 177 9.23 7.11 -4.18
C VAL A 177 8.81 7.15 -2.71
N TRP A 178 9.20 6.18 -1.89
CA TRP A 178 8.89 6.15 -0.45
C TRP A 178 9.39 7.41 0.26
N GLU A 179 10.61 7.85 -0.03
CA GLU A 179 11.16 9.08 0.54
C GLU A 179 10.26 10.30 0.22
N ARG A 180 9.75 10.41 -1.01
CA ARG A 180 8.86 11.51 -1.40
C ARG A 180 7.51 11.43 -0.69
N LEU A 181 6.90 10.25 -0.62
CA LEU A 181 5.65 10.03 0.09
C LEU A 181 5.80 10.31 1.59
N PHE A 182 6.91 9.90 2.19
CA PHE A 182 7.20 10.21 3.59
C PHE A 182 7.32 11.72 3.85
N ARG A 183 7.98 12.46 2.95
CA ARG A 183 8.05 13.93 3.04
C ARG A 183 6.68 14.59 2.92
N LEU A 184 5.81 14.12 2.04
CA LEU A 184 4.43 14.62 1.93
C LEU A 184 3.65 14.40 3.22
N LYS A 185 3.77 13.22 3.82
CA LYS A 185 3.18 12.91 5.12
C LYS A 185 3.68 13.86 6.21
N GLN A 186 4.99 14.12 6.28
CA GLN A 186 5.56 15.09 7.25
C GLN A 186 5.03 16.52 7.05
N GLN A 187 4.63 16.89 5.84
CA GLN A 187 3.98 18.16 5.52
C GLN A 187 2.48 18.20 5.87
N GLY A 188 1.94 17.09 6.41
CA GLY A 188 0.55 16.99 6.84
C GLY A 188 -0.43 16.56 5.74
N VAL A 189 0.06 16.15 4.57
CA VAL A 189 -0.77 15.61 3.50
C VAL A 189 -1.29 14.22 3.90
N THR A 190 -2.58 14.00 3.74
CA THR A 190 -3.19 12.69 3.99
C THR A 190 -2.95 11.77 2.80
N LEU A 191 -2.35 10.62 3.06
CA LEU A 191 -2.07 9.62 2.03
C LEU A 191 -3.00 8.42 2.20
N VAL A 192 -3.59 7.97 1.10
CA VAL A 192 -4.34 6.71 1.06
C VAL A 192 -3.74 5.85 -0.05
N LEU A 193 -3.22 4.69 0.29
CA LEU A 193 -2.55 3.85 -0.67
C LEU A 193 -3.12 2.42 -0.69
N THR A 194 -3.07 1.82 -1.87
CA THR A 194 -3.23 0.38 -2.02
C THR A 194 -1.88 -0.25 -2.26
N THR A 195 -1.65 -1.42 -1.72
CA THR A 195 -0.44 -2.19 -1.98
C THR A 195 -0.67 -3.69 -1.74
N HIS A 196 0.13 -4.50 -2.36
CA HIS A 196 0.32 -5.90 -2.04
C HIS A 196 1.74 -6.16 -1.49
N TYR A 197 2.58 -5.11 -1.39
CA TYR A 197 3.92 -5.17 -0.79
C TYR A 197 3.86 -4.84 0.70
N MET A 198 4.21 -5.81 1.55
CA MET A 198 4.24 -5.66 3.00
C MET A 198 5.24 -4.60 3.44
N ASP A 199 6.43 -4.60 2.83
CA ASP A 199 7.48 -3.62 3.11
C ASP A 199 6.98 -2.18 2.89
N GLU A 200 6.21 -1.95 1.83
CA GLU A 200 5.61 -0.64 1.55
C GLU A 200 4.62 -0.24 2.62
N ALA A 201 3.75 -1.18 3.03
CA ALA A 201 2.78 -0.95 4.09
C ALA A 201 3.45 -0.67 5.44
N GLU A 202 4.51 -1.41 5.80
CA GLU A 202 5.26 -1.22 7.03
C GLU A 202 6.00 0.13 7.08
N GLN A 203 6.57 0.55 5.94
CA GLN A 203 7.36 1.78 5.86
C GLN A 203 6.51 3.05 5.80
N LEU A 204 5.37 3.02 5.12
CA LEU A 204 4.59 4.23 4.84
C LEU A 204 3.38 4.42 5.74
N CYS A 205 2.67 3.33 6.09
CA CYS A 205 1.38 3.44 6.75
C CYS A 205 1.49 3.67 8.26
N ASP A 206 0.68 4.61 8.76
CA ASP A 206 0.42 4.74 10.20
C ASP A 206 -0.60 3.69 10.65
N ARG A 207 -1.58 3.44 9.79
CA ARG A 207 -2.66 2.49 9.98
C ARG A 207 -3.04 1.87 8.63
N LEU A 208 -3.45 0.64 8.67
CA LEU A 208 -3.88 -0.06 7.46
C LEU A 208 -5.00 -1.06 7.77
N VAL A 209 -5.70 -1.44 6.72
CA VAL A 209 -6.60 -2.58 6.72
C VAL A 209 -6.01 -3.69 5.85
N VAL A 210 -6.12 -4.93 6.33
CA VAL A 210 -5.84 -6.12 5.54
C VAL A 210 -7.13 -6.56 4.87
N MET A 211 -7.12 -6.60 3.54
CA MET A 211 -8.29 -6.98 2.74
C MET A 211 -8.09 -8.36 2.11
N ASP A 212 -9.13 -9.18 2.20
CA ASP A 212 -9.24 -10.42 1.45
C ASP A 212 -10.70 -10.69 1.04
N GLY A 213 -10.92 -11.18 -0.19
CA GLY A 213 -12.27 -11.51 -0.70
C GLY A 213 -13.29 -10.36 -0.61
N GLY A 214 -12.86 -9.11 -0.77
CA GLY A 214 -13.71 -7.93 -0.67
C GLY A 214 -14.07 -7.51 0.76
N ARG A 215 -13.45 -8.09 1.78
CA ARG A 215 -13.70 -7.82 3.20
C ARG A 215 -12.44 -7.34 3.90
N ILE A 216 -12.61 -6.62 5.00
CA ILE A 216 -11.53 -6.32 5.93
C ILE A 216 -11.42 -7.48 6.92
N VAL A 217 -10.23 -8.07 7.02
CA VAL A 217 -9.93 -9.20 7.93
C VAL A 217 -9.16 -8.75 9.16
N ALA A 218 -8.44 -7.62 9.07
CA ALA A 218 -7.78 -6.98 10.21
C ALA A 218 -7.59 -5.48 9.95
N GLU A 219 -7.48 -4.69 11.01
CA GLU A 219 -7.18 -3.25 10.97
C GLU A 219 -6.27 -2.87 12.13
N GLY A 220 -5.28 -2.04 11.87
CA GLY A 220 -4.37 -1.53 12.90
C GLY A 220 -3.16 -0.80 12.32
N SER A 221 -2.25 -0.37 13.20
CA SER A 221 -0.91 0.00 12.75
C SER A 221 -0.13 -1.27 12.36
N PRO A 222 0.85 -1.19 11.46
CA PRO A 222 1.69 -2.35 11.11
C PRO A 222 2.22 -3.07 12.35
N ARG A 223 2.75 -2.31 13.29
CA ARG A 223 3.27 -2.85 14.55
C ARG A 223 2.20 -3.55 15.39
N ALA A 224 1.03 -2.94 15.57
CA ALA A 224 -0.06 -3.52 16.35
C ALA A 224 -0.58 -4.83 15.73
N LEU A 225 -0.67 -4.89 14.40
CA LEU A 225 -1.07 -6.09 13.68
C LEU A 225 -0.05 -7.22 13.86
N ILE A 226 1.25 -6.90 13.79
CA ILE A 226 2.31 -7.89 14.03
C ILE A 226 2.25 -8.39 15.47
N GLU A 227 2.16 -7.50 16.46
CA GLU A 227 2.07 -7.87 17.89
C GLU A 227 0.81 -8.70 18.22
N GLN A 228 -0.30 -8.48 17.51
CA GLN A 228 -1.57 -9.17 17.76
C GLN A 228 -1.67 -10.53 17.05
N HIS A 229 -1.09 -10.68 15.88
CA HIS A 229 -1.32 -11.83 14.99
C HIS A 229 -0.07 -12.66 14.72
N SER A 230 1.08 -12.31 15.30
CA SER A 230 2.32 -13.09 15.16
C SER A 230 3.12 -13.07 16.45
N THR A 231 4.10 -13.96 16.54
CA THR A 231 5.09 -13.98 17.62
C THR A 231 6.17 -12.92 17.38
N ARG A 232 7.06 -12.75 18.36
CA ARG A 232 8.17 -11.80 18.22
C ARG A 232 9.14 -12.16 17.10
N GLU A 233 9.42 -13.45 16.92
CA GLU A 233 10.43 -13.95 15.99
C GLU A 233 9.88 -15.14 15.19
N VAL A 234 10.46 -15.34 14.02
CA VAL A 234 10.22 -16.47 13.13
C VAL A 234 11.56 -17.13 12.82
N VAL A 235 11.61 -18.43 12.99
CA VAL A 235 12.74 -19.26 12.55
C VAL A 235 12.36 -19.92 11.25
N GLU A 236 13.05 -19.57 10.16
CA GLU A 236 12.91 -20.23 8.87
C GLU A 236 13.90 -21.37 8.79
N LEU A 237 13.40 -22.58 8.60
CA LEU A 237 14.17 -23.80 8.48
C LEU A 237 14.05 -24.35 7.07
N ARG A 238 15.15 -24.53 6.37
CA ARG A 238 15.17 -25.20 5.06
C ARG A 238 15.91 -26.51 5.16
N PHE A 239 15.23 -27.60 4.85
CA PHE A 239 15.83 -28.92 4.83
C PHE A 239 16.20 -29.31 3.39
N ALA A 240 17.31 -30.01 3.23
CA ALA A 240 17.77 -30.53 1.93
C ALA A 240 16.93 -31.78 1.53
N ALA A 241 15.64 -31.57 1.28
CA ALA A 241 14.67 -32.61 0.91
C ALA A 241 13.70 -32.05 -0.13
N GLU A 242 13.08 -32.94 -0.90
CA GLU A 242 12.08 -32.57 -1.93
C GLU A 242 10.80 -32.01 -1.29
N SER A 243 10.48 -32.40 -0.04
CA SER A 243 9.34 -31.89 0.72
C SER A 243 9.76 -31.51 2.13
N GLN A 244 9.21 -30.43 2.63
CA GLN A 244 9.41 -29.94 4.01
C GLN A 244 8.41 -30.55 5.00
N GLU A 245 7.30 -31.12 4.54
CA GLU A 245 6.23 -31.67 5.39
C GLU A 245 6.67 -32.73 6.43
N PRO A 246 7.59 -33.66 6.14
CA PRO A 246 8.02 -34.66 7.12
C PRO A 246 8.68 -34.07 8.36
N PHE A 247 9.14 -32.82 8.30
CA PHE A 247 9.81 -32.15 9.42
C PHE A 247 8.81 -31.41 10.31
N ALA A 248 7.63 -31.02 9.78
CA ALA A 248 6.61 -30.28 10.54
C ALA A 248 6.19 -31.00 11.82
N GLY A 249 5.83 -32.29 11.71
CA GLY A 249 5.43 -33.07 12.87
C GLY A 249 6.52 -33.29 13.94
N LYS A 250 7.80 -33.08 13.58
CA LYS A 250 8.92 -33.13 14.54
C LYS A 250 9.15 -31.79 15.23
N LEU A 251 8.60 -30.71 14.67
CA LEU A 251 8.70 -29.34 15.16
C LEU A 251 7.47 -28.93 15.99
N ASP A 252 6.44 -29.79 16.03
CA ASP A 252 5.24 -29.55 16.83
C ASP A 252 5.61 -29.38 18.30
N GLY A 253 5.12 -28.28 18.89
CA GLY A 253 5.36 -27.93 20.29
C GLY A 253 6.64 -27.12 20.55
N LEU A 254 7.51 -26.89 19.55
CA LEU A 254 8.67 -26.01 19.70
C LEU A 254 8.32 -24.52 19.58
N GLY A 255 7.15 -24.19 19.06
CA GLY A 255 6.68 -22.83 18.88
C GLY A 255 5.19 -22.72 19.06
N GLU A 256 4.68 -21.49 19.00
CA GLU A 256 3.24 -21.22 19.07
C GLU A 256 2.50 -21.69 17.81
N ARG A 257 3.21 -21.68 16.67
CA ARG A 257 2.70 -22.07 15.37
C ARG A 257 3.82 -22.60 14.47
N VAL A 258 3.51 -23.61 13.65
CA VAL A 258 4.38 -24.16 12.62
C VAL A 258 3.64 -24.03 11.29
N GLU A 259 4.27 -23.44 10.28
CA GLU A 259 3.75 -23.38 8.92
C GLU A 259 4.72 -24.00 7.94
N VAL A 260 4.20 -24.83 7.02
CA VAL A 260 4.99 -25.52 6.01
C VAL A 260 4.76 -24.84 4.68
N LEU A 261 5.83 -24.30 4.14
CA LEU A 261 5.88 -23.79 2.77
C LEU A 261 6.60 -24.81 1.88
N PRO A 262 6.45 -24.74 0.57
CA PRO A 262 7.09 -25.71 -0.35
C PRO A 262 8.61 -25.82 -0.18
N ASP A 263 9.26 -24.72 0.18
CA ASP A 263 10.74 -24.61 0.25
C ASP A 263 11.29 -24.48 1.68
N ARG A 264 10.43 -24.29 2.69
CA ARG A 264 10.84 -24.04 4.08
C ARG A 264 9.75 -24.34 5.09
N VAL A 265 10.14 -24.46 6.35
CA VAL A 265 9.23 -24.48 7.50
C VAL A 265 9.43 -23.17 8.29
N LEU A 266 8.33 -22.51 8.63
CA LEU A 266 8.30 -21.33 9.50
C LEU A 266 7.88 -21.77 10.90
N LEU A 267 8.73 -21.48 11.88
CA LEU A 267 8.47 -21.75 13.29
C LEU A 267 8.31 -20.41 14.00
N TYR A 268 7.12 -20.15 14.51
CA TYR A 268 6.77 -18.90 15.19
C TYR A 268 7.04 -19.02 16.67
N VAL A 269 7.95 -18.19 17.19
CA VAL A 269 8.52 -18.34 18.52
C VAL A 269 8.72 -16.98 19.22
N PRO A 270 8.70 -16.96 20.56
CA PRO A 270 9.09 -15.76 21.31
C PRO A 270 10.61 -15.51 21.30
N ASP A 271 11.42 -16.58 21.19
CA ASP A 271 12.89 -16.55 21.19
C ASP A 271 13.43 -17.51 20.14
N GLY A 272 13.98 -16.95 19.06
CA GLY A 272 14.47 -17.71 17.91
C GLY A 272 15.75 -18.51 18.22
N ASP A 273 16.65 -17.95 19.02
CA ASP A 273 17.92 -18.62 19.35
C ASP A 273 17.67 -19.87 20.23
N ALA A 274 16.74 -19.75 21.17
CA ALA A 274 16.31 -20.91 22.00
C ALA A 274 15.68 -22.00 21.11
N ALA A 275 14.81 -21.61 20.18
CA ALA A 275 14.16 -22.55 19.26
C ALA A 275 15.18 -23.25 18.34
N VAL A 276 16.18 -22.55 17.83
CA VAL A 276 17.26 -23.15 17.03
C VAL A 276 18.05 -24.17 17.83
N ALA A 277 18.33 -23.90 19.09
CA ALA A 277 19.00 -24.85 19.97
C ALA A 277 18.15 -26.13 20.18
N GLU A 278 16.83 -25.98 20.36
CA GLU A 278 15.91 -27.12 20.48
C GLU A 278 15.80 -27.94 19.20
N VAL A 279 15.71 -27.29 18.03
CA VAL A 279 15.74 -27.96 16.71
C VAL A 279 17.00 -28.79 16.56
N SER A 280 18.16 -28.26 16.99
CA SER A 280 19.43 -28.97 16.95
C SER A 280 19.47 -30.15 17.92
N ALA A 281 18.90 -30.01 19.12
CA ALA A 281 18.81 -31.06 20.12
C ALA A 281 17.93 -32.25 19.68
N LEU A 282 16.95 -32.01 18.81
CA LEU A 282 16.15 -33.06 18.17
C LEU A 282 16.90 -33.82 17.06
N GLY A 283 18.13 -33.47 16.78
CA GLY A 283 18.92 -34.07 15.70
C GLY A 283 18.46 -33.65 14.30
N LEU A 284 17.69 -32.60 14.20
CA LEU A 284 17.29 -32.02 12.92
C LEU A 284 18.42 -31.13 12.42
N ASN A 285 18.84 -31.40 11.18
CA ASN A 285 19.94 -30.67 10.52
C ASN A 285 19.43 -29.94 9.29
N PRO A 286 18.80 -28.74 9.46
CA PRO A 286 18.39 -27.93 8.34
C PRO A 286 19.61 -27.43 7.55
N ALA A 287 19.49 -27.39 6.23
CA ALA A 287 20.57 -26.89 5.35
C ALA A 287 20.76 -25.37 5.50
N ASN A 288 19.68 -24.67 5.92
CA ASN A 288 19.73 -23.23 6.20
C ASN A 288 18.81 -22.91 7.37
N VAL A 289 19.24 -22.01 8.24
CA VAL A 289 18.47 -21.46 9.37
C VAL A 289 18.55 -19.94 9.32
N LEU A 290 17.40 -19.27 9.34
CA LEU A 290 17.32 -17.82 9.44
C LEU A 290 16.38 -17.43 10.59
N VAL A 291 16.90 -16.71 11.56
CA VAL A 291 16.09 -16.09 12.62
C VAL A 291 15.83 -14.64 12.22
N ARG A 292 14.54 -14.26 12.16
CA ARG A 292 14.14 -12.91 11.83
C ARG A 292 13.00 -12.44 12.72
N ARG A 293 12.79 -11.13 12.76
CA ARG A 293 11.57 -10.56 13.33
C ARG A 293 10.35 -10.91 12.46
N SER A 294 9.20 -11.05 13.12
CA SER A 294 7.93 -11.14 12.42
C SER A 294 7.60 -9.85 11.68
N GLY A 295 6.97 -9.96 10.52
CA GLY A 295 6.51 -8.86 9.68
C GLY A 295 5.04 -9.01 9.29
N LEU A 296 4.54 -8.07 8.48
CA LEU A 296 3.16 -8.13 7.96
C LEU A 296 2.93 -9.36 7.05
N GLU A 297 3.97 -9.93 6.46
CA GLU A 297 3.87 -11.18 5.69
C GLU A 297 3.37 -12.33 6.56
N ASP A 298 3.90 -12.43 7.78
CA ASP A 298 3.51 -13.45 8.75
C ASP A 298 2.07 -13.26 9.24
N VAL A 299 1.68 -11.99 9.41
CA VAL A 299 0.29 -11.62 9.75
C VAL A 299 -0.66 -12.02 8.64
N PHE A 300 -0.30 -11.69 7.39
CA PHE A 300 -1.15 -12.00 6.26
C PHE A 300 -1.31 -13.51 6.06
N LEU A 301 -0.22 -14.26 6.14
CA LEU A 301 -0.21 -15.72 6.05
C LEU A 301 -1.12 -16.34 7.14
N HIS A 302 -1.01 -15.83 8.38
CA HIS A 302 -1.86 -16.28 9.48
C HIS A 302 -3.35 -16.04 9.24
N LEU A 303 -3.70 -14.83 8.78
CA LEU A 303 -5.11 -14.43 8.62
C LEU A 303 -5.79 -15.08 7.40
N THR A 304 -5.04 -15.41 6.37
CA THR A 304 -5.62 -15.87 5.08
C THR A 304 -5.24 -17.29 4.71
N GLY A 305 -4.28 -17.91 5.40
CA GLY A 305 -3.76 -19.25 5.10
C GLY A 305 -2.98 -19.35 3.79
N ARG A 306 -2.57 -18.22 3.22
CA ARG A 306 -1.81 -18.15 1.96
C ARG A 306 -0.80 -16.99 1.96
N THR A 307 0.28 -17.15 1.20
CA THR A 307 1.22 -16.06 0.93
C THR A 307 0.63 -15.09 -0.10
N LEU A 308 1.11 -13.83 -0.12
CA LEU A 308 0.77 -12.86 -1.18
C LEU A 308 1.55 -13.08 -2.49
N VAL A 309 2.17 -14.25 -2.65
CA VAL A 309 2.88 -14.59 -3.90
C VAL A 309 1.87 -14.79 -5.00
N ASP A 310 2.01 -14.04 -6.08
CA ASP A 310 1.28 -14.18 -7.34
C ASP A 310 1.64 -15.47 -8.08
#